data_3d5ae63543cf6f4605479c8e3a70de4b
#
_entry.id   3d5ae63543cf6f4605479c8e3a70de4b
#
_cell.length_a   1.000
_cell.length_b   1.000
_cell.length_c   1.000
_cell.angle_alpha   90.00
_cell.angle_beta   90.00
_cell.angle_gamma   90.00
#
_symmetry.space_group_name_H-M   'P 1'
#
loop_
_entity.id
_entity.type
_entity.pdbx_description
1 polymer ?
#
loop_
_entity_poly.entity_id
_entity_poly.type
_entity_poly.pdbx_seq_one_letter_code
_entity_poly.pdbx_strand_id
1 'polypeptide(L)'
;MKLPAAMTSLLLLLPASLVLTAPANAAACGTSDAALNRPATASSTENASFPASAAVDGNPGTRWSSAFSDPQWLQVDLGTSQDVCQVALNWEAAYGTAFQLQVSDNAANWTTIYSTANASGGNQTLNVTGTGRYVRMYGTARATQWGYSLFGMAVHTTGSTTPPTDDDFWGDTSTIPPAQNILTVKVLNRTNGKYPDSQVYWSFNGQTHSIAEQPYLDMPVNSAGRMYFYLGSPSSRYQDFIEFTVGADVFNGNTTRVDGFGLKLALRLHAHDGYDVSVGEDRATFAEDRAATFQRFADEVPAEFDSLATVEAPYRIPSPGNAPVFQPGGAHADYFAGYASSVGVTATTQEVTGCAGPLREDAAKCSAINRHVAQLPQSQWSDPSLFYRAAPANYYAKFWHDHGIDHRAYGFPYDDYADQSSFVSHGDPQYLLVAVGW
;
A
#
# COMPACT_ATOMS: atom_id res chain seq x y z
N MET A 1 -49.81 57.60 41.29
CA MET A 1 -49.92 57.22 39.88
C MET A 1 -48.56 56.80 39.44
N LYS A 2 -48.29 55.49 39.43
CA LYS A 2 -46.96 54.94 39.01
C LYS A 2 -47.13 54.28 37.64
N LEU A 3 -46.40 54.74 36.65
CA LEU A 3 -46.28 54.12 35.33
C LEU A 3 -45.23 52.96 35.38
N PRO A 4 -45.42 51.86 34.68
CA PRO A 4 -44.44 50.79 34.60
C PRO A 4 -43.44 51.03 33.50
N ALA A 5 -42.17 50.61 33.76
CA ALA A 5 -41.07 50.68 32.82
C ALA A 5 -41.20 49.54 31.81
N ALA A 6 -41.03 49.84 30.54
CA ALA A 6 -40.96 48.91 29.44
C ALA A 6 -39.51 48.34 29.34
N MET A 7 -39.36 47.02 29.44
CA MET A 7 -38.15 46.29 29.18
C MET A 7 -38.01 46.04 27.67
N THR A 8 -37.03 46.65 27.03
CA THR A 8 -36.70 46.43 25.62
C THR A 8 -35.68 45.28 25.55
N SER A 9 -36.12 44.13 25.03
CA SER A 9 -35.23 42.98 24.76
C SER A 9 -34.44 43.21 23.49
N LEU A 10 -33.13 43.32 23.62
CA LEU A 10 -32.17 43.42 22.50
C LEU A 10 -31.87 42.00 21.98
N LEU A 11 -32.39 41.67 20.80
CA LEU A 11 -32.09 40.40 20.09
C LEU A 11 -30.76 40.52 19.42
N LEU A 12 -29.72 39.83 19.94
CA LEU A 12 -28.43 39.70 19.26
C LEU A 12 -28.57 38.70 18.09
N LEU A 13 -28.52 39.20 16.85
CA LEU A 13 -28.33 38.39 15.64
C LEU A 13 -26.86 38.03 15.52
N LEU A 14 -26.49 36.77 15.76
CA LEU A 14 -25.18 36.23 15.39
C LEU A 14 -25.14 36.00 13.88
N PRO A 15 -24.07 36.41 13.19
CA PRO A 15 -23.90 36.10 11.76
C PRO A 15 -23.64 34.60 11.58
N ALA A 16 -24.47 33.94 10.80
CA ALA A 16 -24.20 32.57 10.33
C ALA A 16 -22.98 32.59 9.40
N SER A 17 -21.87 32.04 9.89
CA SER A 17 -20.68 31.81 9.05
C SER A 17 -21.00 30.73 8.02
N LEU A 18 -21.10 31.11 6.75
CA LEU A 18 -21.14 30.17 5.63
C LEU A 18 -19.79 29.48 5.56
N VAL A 19 -19.71 28.23 5.98
CA VAL A 19 -18.56 27.37 5.70
C VAL A 19 -18.65 26.98 4.22
N LEU A 20 -17.89 27.66 3.37
CA LEU A 20 -17.62 27.19 2.01
C LEU A 20 -16.79 25.90 2.12
N THR A 21 -17.42 24.75 1.96
CA THR A 21 -16.69 23.52 1.69
C THR A 21 -16.04 23.66 0.33
N ALA A 22 -14.70 23.64 0.30
CA ALA A 22 -13.97 23.53 -0.95
C ALA A 22 -14.44 22.24 -1.68
N PRO A 23 -14.56 22.25 -3.03
CA PRO A 23 -14.87 21.03 -3.75
C PRO A 23 -13.78 20.00 -3.46
N ALA A 24 -14.18 18.78 -3.08
CA ALA A 24 -13.26 17.67 -2.97
C ALA A 24 -12.54 17.53 -4.34
N ASN A 25 -11.22 17.61 -4.34
CA ASN A 25 -10.43 17.32 -5.54
C ASN A 25 -10.85 15.91 -6.01
N ALA A 26 -11.34 15.82 -7.24
CA ALA A 26 -11.56 14.52 -7.87
C ALA A 26 -10.21 13.79 -7.90
N ALA A 27 -10.17 12.58 -7.34
CA ALA A 27 -8.96 11.77 -7.34
C ALA A 27 -8.45 11.60 -8.78
N ALA A 28 -7.15 11.75 -8.97
CA ALA A 28 -6.54 11.55 -10.27
C ALA A 28 -6.71 10.08 -10.70
N CYS A 29 -6.94 9.86 -11.99
CA CYS A 29 -7.02 8.52 -12.56
C CYS A 29 -5.65 7.85 -12.48
N GLY A 30 -5.57 6.66 -11.88
CA GLY A 30 -4.34 5.89 -11.74
C GLY A 30 -3.80 5.45 -13.11
N THR A 31 -2.50 5.22 -13.20
CA THR A 31 -1.82 4.74 -14.41
C THR A 31 -1.74 3.21 -14.50
N SER A 32 -2.01 2.49 -13.40
CA SER A 32 -2.00 1.03 -13.36
C SER A 32 -3.22 0.44 -14.07
N ASP A 33 -3.01 -0.64 -14.82
CA ASP A 33 -4.09 -1.40 -15.46
C ASP A 33 -4.68 -2.41 -14.48
N ALA A 34 -5.87 -2.12 -13.95
CA ALA A 34 -6.60 -2.99 -13.03
C ALA A 34 -7.16 -4.26 -13.70
N ALA A 35 -7.22 -4.32 -15.04
CA ALA A 35 -7.67 -5.47 -15.81
C ALA A 35 -6.54 -6.46 -16.14
N LEU A 36 -5.27 -6.07 -16.03
CA LEU A 36 -4.13 -6.88 -16.43
C LEU A 36 -4.11 -8.26 -15.72
N ASN A 37 -4.11 -9.34 -16.53
CA ASN A 37 -4.12 -10.73 -16.08
C ASN A 37 -5.32 -11.12 -15.18
N ARG A 38 -6.42 -10.35 -15.24
CA ARG A 38 -7.64 -10.65 -14.51
C ARG A 38 -8.50 -11.69 -15.23
N PRO A 39 -9.36 -12.40 -14.49
CA PRO A 39 -10.35 -13.28 -15.11
C PRO A 39 -11.21 -12.52 -16.11
N ALA A 40 -11.18 -12.95 -17.37
CA ALA A 40 -11.98 -12.38 -18.43
C ALA A 40 -12.90 -13.43 -19.06
N THR A 41 -14.12 -13.03 -19.38
CA THR A 41 -15.14 -13.83 -20.06
C THR A 41 -15.71 -13.04 -21.24
N ALA A 42 -16.29 -13.75 -22.19
CA ALA A 42 -16.91 -13.12 -23.35
C ALA A 42 -18.19 -13.82 -23.73
N SER A 43 -19.07 -13.14 -24.48
CA SER A 43 -20.29 -13.72 -25.03
C SER A 43 -20.00 -14.87 -25.97
N SER A 44 -18.88 -14.79 -26.69
CA SER A 44 -18.40 -15.82 -27.63
C SER A 44 -16.92 -15.63 -27.92
N THR A 45 -16.29 -16.64 -28.52
CA THR A 45 -14.97 -16.57 -29.13
C THR A 45 -15.08 -17.08 -30.58
N GLU A 46 -14.29 -16.52 -31.49
CA GLU A 46 -14.19 -16.97 -32.87
C GLU A 46 -13.72 -18.43 -32.93
N ASN A 47 -12.68 -18.75 -32.19
CA ASN A 47 -12.15 -20.09 -31.99
C ASN A 47 -11.21 -20.09 -30.75
N ALA A 48 -10.67 -21.26 -30.39
CA ALA A 48 -9.84 -21.45 -29.21
C ALA A 48 -8.52 -20.62 -29.19
N SER A 49 -8.07 -20.10 -30.35
CA SER A 49 -6.85 -19.27 -30.42
C SER A 49 -7.09 -17.82 -30.05
N PHE A 50 -8.34 -17.38 -29.87
CA PHE A 50 -8.69 -15.99 -29.55
C PHE A 50 -9.57 -15.88 -28.28
N PRO A 51 -9.08 -16.39 -27.14
CA PRO A 51 -9.83 -16.41 -25.88
C PRO A 51 -10.00 -15.00 -25.30
N ALA A 52 -11.00 -14.82 -24.43
CA ALA A 52 -11.25 -13.57 -23.74
C ALA A 52 -10.03 -13.06 -22.95
N SER A 53 -9.26 -13.96 -22.33
CA SER A 53 -8.07 -13.62 -21.53
C SER A 53 -6.96 -12.94 -22.35
N ALA A 54 -6.91 -13.18 -23.68
CA ALA A 54 -5.90 -12.56 -24.54
C ALA A 54 -6.09 -11.04 -24.73
N ALA A 55 -7.26 -10.48 -24.37
CA ALA A 55 -7.45 -9.03 -24.36
C ALA A 55 -6.98 -8.34 -23.06
N VAL A 56 -6.57 -9.10 -22.05
CA VAL A 56 -6.13 -8.56 -20.74
C VAL A 56 -4.79 -9.16 -20.28
N ASP A 57 -4.04 -9.80 -21.18
CA ASP A 57 -2.74 -10.44 -20.88
C ASP A 57 -1.54 -9.50 -21.04
N GLY A 58 -1.77 -8.26 -21.49
CA GLY A 58 -0.73 -7.27 -21.73
C GLY A 58 0.17 -7.54 -22.93
N ASN A 59 -0.12 -8.56 -23.74
CA ASN A 59 0.64 -8.92 -24.92
C ASN A 59 0.00 -8.36 -26.20
N PRO A 60 0.61 -7.39 -26.89
CA PRO A 60 0.04 -6.80 -28.11
C PRO A 60 0.00 -7.75 -29.31
N GLY A 61 0.59 -8.94 -29.22
CA GLY A 61 0.57 -9.97 -30.25
C GLY A 61 -0.58 -10.97 -30.11
N THR A 62 -1.31 -10.95 -29.02
CA THR A 62 -2.49 -11.79 -28.76
C THR A 62 -3.76 -10.95 -28.80
N ARG A 63 -4.93 -11.57 -29.01
CA ARG A 63 -6.20 -10.86 -29.04
C ARG A 63 -7.39 -11.76 -28.70
N TRP A 64 -8.45 -11.15 -28.21
CA TRP A 64 -9.77 -11.76 -28.24
C TRP A 64 -10.44 -11.47 -29.56
N SER A 65 -11.22 -12.45 -30.09
CA SER A 65 -12.12 -12.26 -31.22
C SER A 65 -13.43 -12.97 -30.98
N SER A 66 -14.56 -12.29 -31.24
CA SER A 66 -15.92 -12.83 -31.05
C SER A 66 -16.40 -13.60 -32.25
N ALA A 67 -17.56 -14.30 -32.12
CA ALA A 67 -18.37 -14.71 -33.23
C ALA A 67 -18.82 -13.50 -34.07
N PHE A 68 -19.19 -13.75 -35.37
CA PHE A 68 -19.50 -12.73 -36.39
C PHE A 68 -20.97 -12.31 -36.32
N SER A 69 -21.43 -11.89 -35.15
CA SER A 69 -22.81 -11.45 -34.91
C SER A 69 -22.88 -10.30 -33.92
N ASP A 70 -24.00 -9.61 -33.87
CA ASP A 70 -24.32 -8.55 -32.91
C ASP A 70 -25.47 -8.98 -32.00
N PRO A 71 -25.52 -8.62 -30.72
CA PRO A 71 -24.41 -7.98 -29.94
C PRO A 71 -23.39 -9.00 -29.48
N GLN A 72 -22.17 -8.51 -29.10
CA GLN A 72 -21.14 -9.28 -28.43
C GLN A 72 -20.55 -8.46 -27.30
N TRP A 73 -19.95 -9.13 -26.30
CA TRP A 73 -19.29 -8.46 -25.19
C TRP A 73 -18.03 -9.20 -24.72
N LEU A 74 -17.10 -8.44 -24.20
CA LEU A 74 -15.93 -8.87 -23.42
C LEU A 74 -16.02 -8.24 -22.03
N GLN A 75 -15.90 -9.05 -20.99
CA GLN A 75 -16.03 -8.67 -19.59
C GLN A 75 -14.78 -9.07 -18.81
N VAL A 76 -14.32 -8.22 -17.90
CA VAL A 76 -13.25 -8.49 -16.95
C VAL A 76 -13.77 -8.37 -15.52
N ASP A 77 -13.31 -9.26 -14.63
CA ASP A 77 -13.55 -9.23 -13.19
C ASP A 77 -12.36 -8.56 -12.49
N LEU A 78 -12.52 -7.36 -11.97
CA LEU A 78 -11.48 -6.61 -11.25
C LEU A 78 -11.20 -7.19 -9.85
N GLY A 79 -12.01 -8.15 -9.39
CA GLY A 79 -11.88 -8.79 -8.08
C GLY A 79 -12.68 -8.10 -6.97
N THR A 80 -12.69 -6.78 -6.94
CA THR A 80 -13.47 -5.94 -6.01
C THR A 80 -14.15 -4.81 -6.76
N SER A 81 -15.18 -4.18 -6.16
CA SER A 81 -15.78 -2.95 -6.69
C SER A 81 -14.76 -1.82 -6.66
N GLN A 82 -14.58 -1.12 -7.78
CA GLN A 82 -13.59 -0.04 -7.94
C GLN A 82 -14.20 1.13 -8.72
N ASP A 83 -13.70 2.33 -8.47
CA ASP A 83 -14.09 3.54 -9.19
C ASP A 83 -13.31 3.64 -10.50
N VAL A 84 -13.95 3.25 -11.60
CA VAL A 84 -13.37 3.26 -12.95
C VAL A 84 -13.38 4.68 -13.50
N CYS A 85 -12.20 5.18 -13.87
CA CYS A 85 -12.01 6.55 -14.38
C CYS A 85 -11.57 6.59 -15.85
N GLN A 86 -10.99 5.50 -16.38
CA GLN A 86 -10.58 5.42 -17.77
C GLN A 86 -10.58 3.96 -18.25
N VAL A 87 -10.97 3.73 -19.50
CA VAL A 87 -10.82 2.44 -20.18
C VAL A 87 -10.08 2.67 -21.49
N ALA A 88 -8.99 1.91 -21.70
CA ALA A 88 -8.26 1.92 -22.96
C ALA A 88 -8.58 0.65 -23.75
N LEU A 89 -8.99 0.82 -25.02
CA LEU A 89 -9.27 -0.26 -25.95
C LEU A 89 -8.25 -0.22 -27.10
N ASN A 90 -7.58 -1.34 -27.34
CA ASN A 90 -6.73 -1.53 -28.51
C ASN A 90 -7.42 -2.48 -29.47
N TRP A 91 -8.11 -1.91 -30.45
CA TRP A 91 -8.86 -2.65 -31.46
C TRP A 91 -7.95 -3.20 -32.57
N GLU A 92 -8.24 -4.40 -33.01
CA GLU A 92 -7.82 -4.93 -34.31
C GLU A 92 -8.64 -4.28 -35.43
N ALA A 93 -8.44 -4.65 -36.71
CA ALA A 93 -9.19 -4.10 -37.83
C ALA A 93 -10.71 -4.41 -37.76
N ALA A 94 -11.10 -5.49 -37.09
CA ALA A 94 -12.49 -5.87 -36.81
C ALA A 94 -12.97 -5.22 -35.49
N TYR A 95 -13.28 -3.94 -35.55
CA TYR A 95 -13.69 -3.16 -34.37
C TYR A 95 -15.21 -2.95 -34.30
N GLY A 96 -15.68 -2.48 -33.14
CA GLY A 96 -17.06 -2.03 -32.94
C GLY A 96 -17.24 -0.57 -33.36
N THR A 97 -18.16 -0.28 -34.31
CA THR A 97 -18.55 1.11 -34.62
C THR A 97 -19.52 1.66 -33.59
N ALA A 98 -20.35 0.78 -32.99
CA ALA A 98 -21.20 1.15 -31.86
C ALA A 98 -20.96 0.18 -30.70
N PHE A 99 -20.65 0.77 -29.51
CA PHE A 99 -20.45 -0.01 -28.30
C PHE A 99 -20.74 0.82 -27.07
N GLN A 100 -20.86 0.14 -25.93
CA GLN A 100 -20.96 0.70 -24.59
C GLN A 100 -19.84 0.15 -23.72
N LEU A 101 -19.35 0.97 -22.77
CA LEU A 101 -18.63 0.49 -21.60
C LEU A 101 -19.62 0.46 -20.43
N GLN A 102 -19.60 -0.63 -19.69
CA GLN A 102 -20.56 -0.85 -18.62
C GLN A 102 -19.84 -1.39 -17.39
N VAL A 103 -20.33 -1.05 -16.20
CA VAL A 103 -19.86 -1.56 -14.91
C VAL A 103 -20.98 -2.30 -14.18
N SER A 104 -20.58 -3.23 -13.29
CA SER A 104 -21.51 -4.03 -12.49
C SER A 104 -20.79 -4.58 -11.26
N ASP A 105 -21.50 -4.76 -10.13
CA ASP A 105 -20.98 -5.46 -8.96
C ASP A 105 -21.29 -6.97 -8.96
N ASN A 106 -22.21 -7.44 -9.81
CA ASN A 106 -22.68 -8.82 -9.78
C ASN A 106 -22.72 -9.50 -11.17
N ALA A 107 -22.14 -8.87 -12.21
CA ALA A 107 -22.13 -9.33 -13.59
C ALA A 107 -23.54 -9.58 -14.21
N ALA A 108 -24.61 -9.14 -13.54
CA ALA A 108 -26.00 -9.31 -13.97
C ALA A 108 -26.68 -7.96 -14.24
N ASN A 109 -26.53 -7.00 -13.34
CA ASN A 109 -27.09 -5.66 -13.46
C ASN A 109 -25.99 -4.68 -13.90
N TRP A 110 -26.20 -4.07 -15.07
CA TRP A 110 -25.16 -3.25 -15.72
C TRP A 110 -25.54 -1.79 -15.79
N THR A 111 -24.61 -0.92 -15.44
CA THR A 111 -24.71 0.53 -15.60
C THR A 111 -23.79 0.97 -16.72
N THR A 112 -24.34 1.66 -17.73
CA THR A 112 -23.55 2.21 -18.84
C THR A 112 -22.82 3.46 -18.38
N ILE A 113 -21.49 3.47 -18.56
CA ILE A 113 -20.59 4.59 -18.20
C ILE A 113 -20.02 5.29 -19.43
N TYR A 114 -20.15 4.69 -20.61
CA TYR A 114 -19.79 5.28 -21.90
C TYR A 114 -20.62 4.66 -23.01
N SER A 115 -20.94 5.42 -24.07
CA SER A 115 -21.63 4.94 -25.24
C SER A 115 -21.19 5.71 -26.49
N THR A 116 -21.00 5.00 -27.59
CA THR A 116 -20.71 5.59 -28.90
C THR A 116 -21.45 4.81 -30.02
N ALA A 117 -21.77 5.51 -31.12
CA ALA A 117 -22.31 4.92 -32.33
C ALA A 117 -21.43 5.14 -33.56
N ASN A 118 -20.29 5.84 -33.40
CA ASN A 118 -19.40 6.24 -34.49
C ASN A 118 -17.94 6.08 -34.11
N ALA A 119 -17.55 4.95 -33.53
CA ALA A 119 -16.16 4.69 -33.19
C ALA A 119 -15.33 4.40 -34.44
N SER A 120 -14.05 4.75 -34.39
CA SER A 120 -13.10 4.63 -35.51
C SER A 120 -12.15 3.45 -35.42
N GLY A 121 -12.23 2.63 -34.33
CA GLY A 121 -11.27 1.56 -34.09
C GLY A 121 -9.90 2.08 -33.64
N GLY A 122 -8.87 1.23 -33.73
CA GLY A 122 -7.50 1.56 -33.29
C GLY A 122 -7.37 1.68 -31.78
N ASN A 123 -6.42 2.49 -31.34
CA ASN A 123 -6.21 2.77 -29.91
C ASN A 123 -7.17 3.87 -29.44
N GLN A 124 -7.99 3.56 -28.46
CA GLN A 124 -8.94 4.49 -27.85
C GLN A 124 -8.74 4.57 -26.36
N THR A 125 -8.52 5.78 -25.84
CA THR A 125 -8.47 6.06 -24.40
C THR A 125 -9.71 6.86 -24.02
N LEU A 126 -10.59 6.24 -23.24
CA LEU A 126 -11.93 6.73 -22.94
C LEU A 126 -12.02 7.10 -21.45
N ASN A 127 -12.11 8.40 -21.15
CA ASN A 127 -12.37 8.85 -19.79
C ASN A 127 -13.83 8.57 -19.44
N VAL A 128 -14.05 7.91 -18.32
CA VAL A 128 -15.35 7.45 -17.85
C VAL A 128 -15.51 7.73 -16.35
N THR A 129 -16.70 7.55 -15.82
CA THR A 129 -16.95 7.59 -14.39
C THR A 129 -18.00 6.54 -14.05
N GLY A 130 -17.63 5.59 -13.21
CA GLY A 130 -18.55 4.58 -12.71
C GLY A 130 -17.87 3.63 -11.75
N THR A 131 -18.65 3.01 -10.88
CA THR A 131 -18.18 2.10 -9.83
C THR A 131 -18.67 0.70 -10.10
N GLY A 132 -17.81 -0.30 -9.97
CA GLY A 132 -18.19 -1.70 -10.10
C GLY A 132 -16.99 -2.66 -10.06
N ARG A 133 -17.28 -3.92 -9.73
CA ARG A 133 -16.32 -5.03 -9.77
C ARG A 133 -16.05 -5.54 -11.18
N TYR A 134 -17.08 -5.53 -12.03
CA TYR A 134 -16.99 -6.00 -13.41
C TYR A 134 -17.04 -4.82 -14.36
N VAL A 135 -16.17 -4.85 -15.36
CA VAL A 135 -16.18 -3.89 -16.48
C VAL A 135 -16.35 -4.66 -17.78
N ARG A 136 -17.25 -4.21 -18.66
CA ARG A 136 -17.37 -4.83 -19.99
C ARG A 136 -17.45 -3.80 -21.11
N MET A 137 -16.88 -4.19 -22.26
CA MET A 137 -17.20 -3.65 -23.57
C MET A 137 -18.39 -4.42 -24.12
N TYR A 138 -19.48 -3.76 -24.45
CA TYR A 138 -20.69 -4.31 -25.05
C TYR A 138 -20.89 -3.72 -26.44
N GLY A 139 -20.52 -4.49 -27.47
CA GLY A 139 -20.60 -4.08 -28.89
C GLY A 139 -21.97 -4.34 -29.48
N THR A 140 -22.52 -3.35 -30.13
CA THR A 140 -23.89 -3.39 -30.75
C THR A 140 -23.88 -3.24 -32.27
N ALA A 141 -22.77 -2.76 -32.86
CA ALA A 141 -22.58 -2.73 -34.31
C ALA A 141 -21.11 -2.87 -34.69
N ARG A 142 -20.81 -3.77 -35.61
CA ARG A 142 -19.46 -4.05 -36.12
C ARG A 142 -19.12 -3.14 -37.31
N ALA A 143 -17.80 -2.84 -37.47
CA ALA A 143 -17.25 -2.12 -38.61
C ALA A 143 -17.13 -3.01 -39.87
N THR A 144 -16.99 -4.31 -39.68
CA THR A 144 -16.67 -5.29 -40.76
C THR A 144 -17.61 -6.49 -40.69
N GLN A 145 -17.52 -7.39 -41.67
CA GLN A 145 -18.24 -8.67 -41.65
C GLN A 145 -17.75 -9.65 -40.60
N TRP A 146 -16.52 -9.41 -40.02
CA TRP A 146 -15.92 -10.21 -38.98
C TRP A 146 -16.51 -9.84 -37.61
N GLY A 147 -16.07 -10.51 -36.53
CA GLY A 147 -16.52 -10.22 -35.16
C GLY A 147 -15.96 -8.92 -34.60
N TYR A 148 -16.00 -8.82 -33.27
CA TYR A 148 -15.25 -7.80 -32.49
C TYR A 148 -13.91 -8.37 -32.11
N SER A 149 -12.81 -7.62 -32.27
CA SER A 149 -11.46 -8.09 -31.99
C SER A 149 -10.65 -7.05 -31.26
N LEU A 150 -10.15 -7.40 -30.05
CA LEU A 150 -9.37 -6.54 -29.17
C LEU A 150 -8.01 -7.17 -28.88
N PHE A 151 -6.92 -6.46 -29.21
CA PHE A 151 -5.58 -6.75 -28.72
C PHE A 151 -5.41 -6.40 -27.25
N GLY A 152 -6.19 -5.43 -26.74
CA GLY A 152 -6.11 -5.04 -25.35
C GLY A 152 -7.35 -4.31 -24.85
N MET A 153 -7.69 -4.55 -23.58
CA MET A 153 -8.66 -3.79 -22.81
C MET A 153 -8.04 -3.51 -21.44
N ALA A 154 -7.53 -2.30 -21.24
CA ALA A 154 -7.01 -1.85 -19.97
C ALA A 154 -8.06 -1.01 -19.22
N VAL A 155 -8.13 -1.18 -17.91
CA VAL A 155 -9.05 -0.44 -17.04
C VAL A 155 -8.22 0.31 -15.98
N HIS A 156 -8.36 1.63 -15.95
CA HIS A 156 -7.74 2.46 -14.93
C HIS A 156 -8.80 2.92 -13.95
N THR A 157 -8.42 2.88 -12.67
CA THR A 157 -9.31 3.26 -11.58
C THR A 157 -8.75 4.48 -10.86
N THR A 158 -9.62 5.33 -10.33
CA THR A 158 -9.16 6.25 -9.29
C THR A 158 -8.77 5.38 -8.13
N GLY A 159 -7.52 5.44 -7.69
CA GLY A 159 -7.15 4.76 -6.47
C GLY A 159 -8.22 5.07 -5.41
N SER A 160 -8.71 4.07 -4.71
CA SER A 160 -9.72 4.29 -3.67
C SER A 160 -9.18 5.33 -2.71
N THR A 161 -9.76 6.54 -2.73
CA THR A 161 -9.37 7.61 -1.81
C THR A 161 -9.96 7.40 -0.41
N THR A 162 -10.82 6.40 -0.28
CA THR A 162 -11.28 5.92 1.02
C THR A 162 -10.40 4.73 1.38
N PRO A 163 -9.50 4.86 2.36
CA PRO A 163 -8.78 3.70 2.87
C PRO A 163 -9.78 2.60 3.22
N PRO A 164 -9.49 1.32 2.97
CA PRO A 164 -10.34 0.22 3.42
C PRO A 164 -10.64 0.41 4.91
N THR A 165 -11.88 0.14 5.33
CA THR A 165 -12.18 0.06 6.76
C THR A 165 -11.30 -1.00 7.40
N ASP A 166 -11.06 -0.94 8.69
CA ASP A 166 -10.25 -1.95 9.37
C ASP A 166 -10.79 -3.37 9.15
N ASP A 167 -12.10 -3.54 9.13
CA ASP A 167 -12.73 -4.83 8.86
C ASP A 167 -12.48 -5.31 7.42
N ASP A 168 -12.54 -4.44 6.43
CA ASP A 168 -12.24 -4.79 5.04
C ASP A 168 -10.76 -5.12 4.86
N PHE A 169 -9.88 -4.39 5.53
CA PHE A 169 -8.44 -4.57 5.41
C PHE A 169 -7.96 -5.84 6.13
N TRP A 170 -8.42 -6.10 7.35
CA TRP A 170 -8.00 -7.28 8.10
C TRP A 170 -8.84 -8.52 7.75
N GLY A 171 -10.03 -8.33 7.15
CA GLY A 171 -10.94 -9.39 6.74
C GLY A 171 -11.62 -10.08 7.91
N ASP A 172 -12.38 -11.13 7.59
CA ASP A 172 -13.11 -11.89 8.59
C ASP A 172 -12.17 -12.70 9.49
N THR A 173 -12.08 -12.29 10.75
CA THR A 173 -11.27 -12.95 11.78
C THR A 173 -11.95 -14.16 12.39
N SER A 174 -13.28 -14.32 12.24
CA SER A 174 -14.02 -15.47 12.76
C SER A 174 -13.63 -16.81 12.10
N THR A 175 -12.99 -16.74 10.93
CA THR A 175 -12.50 -17.91 10.18
C THR A 175 -11.11 -18.37 10.60
N ILE A 176 -10.43 -17.66 11.51
CA ILE A 176 -9.09 -18.03 11.97
C ILE A 176 -9.20 -19.26 12.89
N PRO A 177 -8.52 -20.36 12.57
CA PRO A 177 -8.55 -21.53 13.44
C PRO A 177 -7.89 -21.21 14.80
N PRO A 178 -8.43 -21.73 15.92
CA PRO A 178 -7.81 -21.57 17.21
C PRO A 178 -6.42 -22.19 17.22
N ALA A 179 -5.47 -21.54 17.88
CA ALA A 179 -4.11 -22.04 18.03
C ALA A 179 -4.11 -23.38 18.82
N GLN A 180 -3.26 -24.28 18.39
CA GLN A 180 -2.94 -25.51 19.15
C GLN A 180 -1.71 -25.29 20.05
N ASN A 181 -0.91 -24.28 19.73
CA ASN A 181 0.25 -23.84 20.48
C ASN A 181 -0.02 -22.46 21.11
N ILE A 182 0.83 -21.44 20.84
CA ILE A 182 0.72 -20.13 21.51
C ILE A 182 -0.21 -19.19 20.76
N LEU A 183 -0.08 -19.08 19.43
CA LEU A 183 -0.96 -18.25 18.62
C LEU A 183 -1.01 -18.73 17.16
N THR A 184 -2.10 -18.40 16.47
CA THR A 184 -2.22 -18.62 15.02
C THR A 184 -1.75 -17.35 14.28
N VAL A 185 -0.80 -17.51 13.35
CA VAL A 185 -0.42 -16.44 12.40
C VAL A 185 -1.20 -16.65 11.10
N LYS A 186 -1.85 -15.60 10.60
CA LYS A 186 -2.50 -15.57 9.29
C LYS A 186 -1.84 -14.51 8.41
N VAL A 187 -1.36 -14.92 7.23
CA VAL A 187 -0.80 -14.01 6.24
C VAL A 187 -1.89 -13.58 5.26
N LEU A 188 -2.02 -12.28 5.04
CA LEU A 188 -3.05 -11.66 4.21
C LEU A 188 -2.43 -11.05 2.95
N ASN A 189 -2.98 -11.39 1.79
CA ASN A 189 -2.64 -10.74 0.54
C ASN A 189 -3.31 -9.35 0.46
N ARG A 190 -2.49 -8.31 0.49
CA ARG A 190 -2.90 -6.91 0.33
C ARG A 190 -2.17 -6.24 -0.84
N THR A 191 -1.86 -7.05 -1.88
CA THR A 191 -1.16 -6.59 -3.09
C THR A 191 -2.09 -5.89 -4.10
N ASN A 192 -3.32 -5.56 -3.72
CA ASN A 192 -4.34 -4.93 -4.57
C ASN A 192 -4.56 -5.71 -5.88
N GLY A 193 -4.50 -7.07 -5.78
CA GLY A 193 -4.67 -7.97 -6.89
C GLY A 193 -3.48 -8.08 -7.84
N LYS A 194 -2.34 -7.45 -7.53
CA LYS A 194 -1.12 -7.56 -8.33
C LYS A 194 -0.57 -8.98 -8.38
N TYR A 195 -0.69 -9.73 -7.27
CA TYR A 195 -0.28 -11.12 -7.15
C TYR A 195 -1.44 -11.96 -6.61
N PRO A 196 -1.73 -13.14 -7.19
CA PRO A 196 -2.66 -14.10 -6.60
C PRO A 196 -2.05 -14.73 -5.34
N ASP A 197 -2.87 -15.33 -4.49
CA ASP A 197 -2.44 -15.98 -3.25
C ASP A 197 -1.38 -17.06 -3.45
N SER A 198 -1.38 -17.72 -4.61
CA SER A 198 -0.36 -18.69 -5.03
C SER A 198 1.01 -18.08 -5.34
N GLN A 199 1.11 -16.76 -5.39
CA GLN A 199 2.35 -16.00 -5.65
C GLN A 199 2.71 -15.06 -4.49
N VAL A 200 2.03 -15.14 -3.35
CA VAL A 200 2.41 -14.51 -2.09
C VAL A 200 2.95 -15.59 -1.17
N TYR A 201 4.22 -15.51 -0.81
CA TYR A 201 4.91 -16.55 -0.05
C TYR A 201 5.34 -16.02 1.31
N TRP A 202 5.33 -16.90 2.30
CA TRP A 202 6.03 -16.72 3.56
C TRP A 202 7.15 -17.75 3.70
N SER A 203 8.21 -17.41 4.43
CA SER A 203 9.32 -18.31 4.74
C SER A 203 9.75 -18.15 6.20
N PHE A 204 9.71 -19.24 6.94
CA PHE A 204 10.14 -19.28 8.34
C PHE A 204 10.65 -20.67 8.69
N ASN A 205 11.73 -20.76 9.51
CA ASN A 205 12.35 -22.02 9.98
C ASN A 205 12.64 -23.02 8.84
N GLY A 206 13.12 -22.52 7.69
CA GLY A 206 13.48 -23.37 6.55
C GLY A 206 12.29 -23.91 5.75
N GLN A 207 11.07 -23.54 6.10
CA GLN A 207 9.86 -23.81 5.32
C GLN A 207 9.48 -22.60 4.50
N THR A 208 8.99 -22.81 3.28
CA THR A 208 8.49 -21.76 2.41
C THR A 208 7.25 -22.26 1.70
N HIS A 209 6.13 -21.55 1.84
CA HIS A 209 4.84 -21.89 1.24
C HIS A 209 4.17 -20.63 0.68
N SER A 210 3.37 -20.81 -0.36
CA SER A 210 2.42 -19.77 -0.74
C SER A 210 1.25 -19.72 0.26
N ILE A 211 0.61 -18.58 0.39
CA ILE A 211 -0.57 -18.46 1.26
C ILE A 211 -1.80 -19.22 0.71
N ALA A 212 -1.80 -19.56 -0.60
CA ALA A 212 -2.80 -20.46 -1.16
C ALA A 212 -2.63 -21.91 -0.67
N GLU A 213 -1.39 -22.35 -0.43
CA GLU A 213 -1.07 -23.69 0.11
C GLU A 213 -1.21 -23.72 1.63
N GLN A 214 -0.70 -22.70 2.31
CA GLN A 214 -0.70 -22.63 3.77
C GLN A 214 -0.95 -21.19 4.26
N PRO A 215 -2.22 -20.79 4.42
CA PRO A 215 -2.59 -19.45 4.87
C PRO A 215 -2.39 -19.21 6.37
N TYR A 216 -2.24 -20.28 7.16
CA TYR A 216 -2.13 -20.24 8.62
C TYR A 216 -0.88 -20.97 9.11
N LEU A 217 -0.26 -20.43 10.16
CA LEU A 217 0.83 -21.06 10.90
C LEU A 217 0.45 -21.10 12.37
N ASP A 218 0.53 -22.28 12.99
CA ASP A 218 0.39 -22.43 14.43
C ASP A 218 1.78 -22.30 15.08
N MET A 219 2.00 -21.25 15.84
CA MET A 219 3.32 -20.84 16.32
C MET A 219 3.60 -21.40 17.73
N PRO A 220 4.59 -22.30 17.86
CA PRO A 220 4.98 -22.83 19.15
C PRO A 220 5.83 -21.83 19.95
N VAL A 221 5.90 -22.07 21.25
CA VAL A 221 6.81 -21.38 22.16
C VAL A 221 8.26 -21.46 21.68
N ASN A 222 9.03 -20.39 21.93
CA ASN A 222 10.42 -20.21 21.49
C ASN A 222 10.61 -20.06 19.97
N SER A 223 9.52 -19.82 19.22
CA SER A 223 9.65 -19.35 17.84
C SER A 223 10.20 -17.92 17.84
N ALA A 224 11.33 -17.71 17.17
CA ALA A 224 11.98 -16.39 17.13
C ALA A 224 12.77 -16.18 15.85
N GLY A 225 12.89 -14.93 15.41
CA GLY A 225 13.71 -14.54 14.26
C GLY A 225 12.93 -13.75 13.22
N ARG A 226 13.33 -13.91 11.97
CA ARG A 226 12.72 -13.22 10.82
C ARG A 226 11.81 -14.17 10.07
N MET A 227 10.57 -13.74 9.83
CA MET A 227 9.68 -14.36 8.85
C MET A 227 9.71 -13.49 7.60
N TYR A 228 10.17 -14.08 6.49
CA TYR A 228 10.27 -13.41 5.21
C TYR A 228 9.01 -13.59 4.38
N PHE A 229 8.69 -12.56 3.58
CA PHE A 229 7.62 -12.58 2.59
C PHE A 229 8.21 -12.32 1.21
N TYR A 230 7.68 -13.03 0.19
CA TYR A 230 8.14 -12.89 -1.20
C TYR A 230 6.92 -12.76 -2.11
N LEU A 231 7.04 -11.94 -3.17
CA LEU A 231 6.00 -11.79 -4.18
C LEU A 231 6.47 -12.29 -5.54
N GLY A 232 5.65 -13.08 -6.22
CA GLY A 232 5.90 -13.66 -7.52
C GLY A 232 6.58 -15.04 -7.48
N SER A 233 7.60 -15.23 -6.65
CA SER A 233 8.27 -16.53 -6.45
C SER A 233 8.92 -16.61 -5.07
N PRO A 234 9.21 -17.84 -4.56
CA PRO A 234 9.79 -18.01 -3.22
C PRO A 234 11.24 -17.53 -3.08
N SER A 235 11.87 -17.11 -4.16
CA SER A 235 13.23 -16.53 -4.19
C SER A 235 13.25 -15.14 -4.84
N SER A 236 12.10 -14.46 -4.86
CA SER A 236 11.95 -13.15 -5.48
C SER A 236 12.81 -12.10 -4.79
N ARG A 237 13.29 -11.12 -5.56
CA ARG A 237 13.88 -9.89 -5.03
C ARG A 237 12.83 -8.94 -4.41
N TYR A 238 11.55 -9.12 -4.73
CA TYR A 238 10.45 -8.44 -4.05
C TYR A 238 10.18 -9.17 -2.75
N GLN A 239 10.88 -8.75 -1.71
CA GLN A 239 10.84 -9.38 -0.39
C GLN A 239 10.95 -8.36 0.73
N ASP A 240 10.41 -8.73 1.88
CA ASP A 240 10.63 -8.07 3.16
C ASP A 240 10.36 -9.06 4.30
N PHE A 241 10.48 -8.63 5.55
CA PHE A 241 10.31 -9.50 6.69
C PHE A 241 9.73 -8.77 7.92
N ILE A 242 9.20 -9.55 8.84
CA ILE A 242 8.91 -9.14 10.21
C ILE A 242 9.90 -9.81 11.16
N GLU A 243 10.15 -9.17 12.29
CA GLU A 243 10.93 -9.76 13.39
C GLU A 243 10.01 -10.04 14.57
N PHE A 244 10.17 -11.22 15.20
CA PHE A 244 9.32 -11.57 16.33
C PHE A 244 9.96 -12.59 17.25
N THR A 245 9.37 -12.69 18.45
CA THR A 245 9.63 -13.73 19.44
C THR A 245 8.32 -14.17 20.07
N VAL A 246 8.11 -15.49 20.16
CA VAL A 246 6.97 -16.12 20.83
C VAL A 246 7.46 -16.75 22.14
N GLY A 247 7.10 -16.16 23.25
CA GLY A 247 7.35 -16.69 24.59
C GLY A 247 6.31 -17.73 25.01
N ALA A 248 6.37 -18.15 26.26
CA ALA A 248 5.42 -19.14 26.80
C ALA A 248 3.97 -18.61 26.85
N ASP A 249 3.81 -17.31 27.00
CA ASP A 249 2.53 -16.62 27.14
C ASP A 249 2.60 -15.19 26.60
N VAL A 250 3.45 -14.94 25.62
CA VAL A 250 3.66 -13.58 25.09
C VAL A 250 4.10 -13.64 23.63
N PHE A 251 3.60 -12.71 22.86
CA PHE A 251 4.13 -12.37 21.53
C PHE A 251 4.80 -11.00 21.57
N ASN A 252 5.96 -10.91 20.92
CA ASN A 252 6.66 -9.66 20.65
C ASN A 252 7.01 -9.63 19.17
N GLY A 253 6.70 -8.55 18.46
CA GLY A 253 7.05 -8.45 17.04
C GLY A 253 6.95 -7.04 16.51
N ASN A 254 7.61 -6.81 15.37
CA ASN A 254 7.63 -5.53 14.70
C ASN A 254 7.67 -5.69 13.17
N THR A 255 7.23 -4.64 12.47
CA THR A 255 7.68 -4.38 11.10
C THR A 255 8.93 -3.52 11.17
N THR A 256 10.00 -3.86 10.43
CA THR A 256 11.25 -3.11 10.49
C THR A 256 11.57 -2.44 9.17
N ARG A 257 12.13 -1.23 9.24
CA ARG A 257 12.68 -0.47 8.12
C ARG A 257 14.18 -0.17 8.32
N VAL A 258 14.78 -0.77 9.36
CA VAL A 258 16.20 -0.60 9.71
C VAL A 258 17.12 -1.00 8.55
N ASP A 259 16.79 -2.10 7.87
CA ASP A 259 17.55 -2.54 6.70
C ASP A 259 17.11 -1.84 5.39
N GLY A 260 15.87 -1.39 5.30
CA GLY A 260 15.23 -0.77 4.14
C GLY A 260 13.79 -1.19 3.97
N PHE A 261 13.09 -0.58 3.03
CA PHE A 261 11.73 -0.93 2.64
C PHE A 261 11.76 -1.85 1.42
N GLY A 262 11.20 -3.04 1.53
CA GLY A 262 11.06 -4.00 0.44
C GLY A 262 9.62 -4.21 0.01
N LEU A 263 8.71 -4.44 0.97
CA LEU A 263 7.27 -4.61 0.78
C LEU A 263 6.51 -3.80 1.83
N LYS A 264 5.27 -3.46 1.55
CA LYS A 264 4.36 -2.91 2.56
C LYS A 264 3.99 -4.01 3.53
N LEU A 265 4.19 -3.80 4.82
CA LEU A 265 3.90 -4.77 5.87
C LEU A 265 3.13 -4.10 7.01
N ALA A 266 2.09 -4.76 7.49
CA ALA A 266 1.41 -4.37 8.72
C ALA A 266 1.09 -5.62 9.55
N LEU A 267 1.11 -5.44 10.88
CA LEU A 267 0.76 -6.45 11.86
C LEU A 267 -0.51 -6.02 12.61
N ARG A 268 -1.37 -6.99 12.97
CA ARG A 268 -2.43 -6.83 13.95
C ARG A 268 -2.36 -7.98 14.94
N LEU A 269 -2.05 -7.67 16.19
CA LEU A 269 -2.01 -8.63 17.28
C LEU A 269 -3.31 -8.55 18.07
N HIS A 270 -3.98 -9.69 18.21
CA HIS A 270 -5.17 -9.85 19.05
C HIS A 270 -4.90 -10.87 20.16
N ALA A 271 -5.35 -10.57 21.38
CA ALA A 271 -5.21 -11.43 22.55
C ALA A 271 -6.57 -11.79 23.17
N HIS A 272 -6.59 -12.82 24.00
CA HIS A 272 -7.83 -13.34 24.60
C HIS A 272 -8.49 -12.37 25.58
N ASP A 273 -7.75 -11.42 26.14
CA ASP A 273 -8.27 -10.38 27.05
C ASP A 273 -8.91 -9.18 26.32
N GLY A 274 -8.92 -9.21 24.97
CA GLY A 274 -9.48 -8.16 24.13
C GLY A 274 -8.45 -7.12 23.66
N TYR A 275 -7.15 -7.30 23.94
CA TYR A 275 -6.11 -6.49 23.33
C TYR A 275 -6.16 -6.65 21.80
N ASP A 276 -6.13 -5.53 21.06
CA ASP A 276 -6.21 -5.53 19.61
C ASP A 276 -5.50 -4.29 19.05
N VAL A 277 -4.26 -4.47 18.59
CA VAL A 277 -3.39 -3.36 18.15
C VAL A 277 -2.76 -3.66 16.80
N SER A 278 -2.79 -2.66 15.92
CA SER A 278 -2.16 -2.70 14.60
C SER A 278 -0.94 -1.78 14.53
N VAL A 279 0.09 -2.21 13.79
CA VAL A 279 1.30 -1.42 13.49
C VAL A 279 1.79 -1.70 12.06
N GLY A 280 2.70 -0.89 11.55
CA GLY A 280 3.24 -0.99 10.19
C GLY A 280 2.72 0.12 9.29
N GLU A 281 2.78 -0.04 7.97
CA GLU A 281 2.32 0.97 7.04
C GLU A 281 0.81 1.20 7.15
N ASP A 282 0.40 2.44 6.96
CA ASP A 282 -1.01 2.86 7.02
C ASP A 282 -1.82 2.39 5.81
N ARG A 283 -3.13 2.55 5.88
CA ARG A 283 -4.07 2.13 4.82
C ARG A 283 -3.87 2.90 3.53
N ALA A 284 -3.48 4.18 3.60
CA ALA A 284 -3.22 5.00 2.42
C ALA A 284 -2.01 4.46 1.66
N THR A 285 -0.94 4.12 2.38
CA THR A 285 0.26 3.47 1.81
C THR A 285 -0.07 2.12 1.18
N PHE A 286 -0.91 1.29 1.79
CA PHE A 286 -1.33 0.03 1.18
C PHE A 286 -2.20 0.22 -0.08
N ALA A 287 -2.98 1.30 -0.16
CA ALA A 287 -3.87 1.57 -1.29
C ALA A 287 -3.13 2.01 -2.55
N GLU A 288 -1.99 2.68 -2.42
CA GLU A 288 -1.20 3.13 -3.56
C GLU A 288 -0.39 1.99 -4.22
N ASP A 289 0.00 2.17 -5.48
CA ASP A 289 0.89 1.22 -6.13
C ASP A 289 2.37 1.44 -5.69
N ARG A 290 3.22 0.44 -5.95
CA ARG A 290 4.63 0.48 -5.57
C ARG A 290 5.39 1.66 -6.16
N ALA A 291 5.14 2.01 -7.42
CA ALA A 291 5.83 3.10 -8.08
C ALA A 291 5.45 4.44 -7.45
N ALA A 292 4.19 4.60 -7.04
CA ALA A 292 3.74 5.79 -6.30
C ALA A 292 4.42 5.90 -4.93
N THR A 293 4.60 4.80 -4.19
CA THR A 293 5.35 4.82 -2.92
C THR A 293 6.80 5.30 -3.12
N PHE A 294 7.49 4.80 -4.15
CA PHE A 294 8.87 5.20 -4.46
C PHE A 294 8.96 6.68 -4.88
N GLN A 295 8.02 7.13 -5.71
CA GLN A 295 7.96 8.53 -6.12
C GLN A 295 7.65 9.45 -4.95
N ARG A 296 6.66 9.11 -4.12
CA ARG A 296 6.29 9.88 -2.93
C ARG A 296 7.47 9.99 -1.96
N PHE A 297 8.22 8.88 -1.76
CA PHE A 297 9.43 8.94 -0.95
C PHE A 297 10.42 9.98 -1.50
N ALA A 298 10.72 9.95 -2.81
CA ALA A 298 11.62 10.91 -3.43
C ALA A 298 11.12 12.37 -3.34
N ASP A 299 9.80 12.58 -3.43
CA ASP A 299 9.19 13.91 -3.40
C ASP A 299 9.14 14.51 -1.98
N GLU A 300 9.01 13.69 -0.93
CA GLU A 300 8.80 14.14 0.44
C GLU A 300 10.09 14.22 1.28
N VAL A 301 11.17 13.52 0.87
CA VAL A 301 12.45 13.62 1.57
C VAL A 301 13.33 14.75 0.99
N PRO A 302 14.27 15.31 1.78
CA PRO A 302 15.27 16.22 1.26
C PRO A 302 16.17 15.55 0.21
N ALA A 303 16.77 16.37 -0.68
CA ALA A 303 17.58 15.92 -1.83
C ALA A 303 18.73 14.97 -1.46
N GLU A 304 19.24 15.04 -0.22
CA GLU A 304 20.26 14.12 0.27
C GLU A 304 19.76 12.67 0.36
N PHE A 305 18.43 12.46 0.48
CA PHE A 305 17.79 11.14 0.64
C PHE A 305 17.06 10.65 -0.62
N ASP A 306 16.76 11.51 -1.59
CA ASP A 306 15.94 11.18 -2.76
C ASP A 306 16.50 9.99 -3.56
N SER A 307 17.83 9.90 -3.69
CA SER A 307 18.54 8.83 -4.40
C SER A 307 18.28 7.43 -3.82
N LEU A 308 17.85 7.33 -2.55
CA LEU A 308 17.47 6.04 -1.95
C LEU A 308 16.33 5.37 -2.71
N ALA A 309 15.39 6.17 -3.28
CA ALA A 309 14.29 5.64 -4.08
C ALA A 309 14.72 5.03 -5.42
N THR A 310 15.96 5.27 -5.88
CA THR A 310 16.41 4.87 -7.21
C THR A 310 17.54 3.83 -7.19
N VAL A 311 18.38 3.83 -6.16
CA VAL A 311 19.63 3.04 -6.11
C VAL A 311 19.39 1.52 -6.18
N GLU A 312 18.29 1.02 -5.61
CA GLU A 312 17.89 -0.39 -5.66
C GLU A 312 16.51 -0.60 -6.29
N ALA A 313 15.97 0.44 -6.96
CA ALA A 313 14.67 0.34 -7.63
C ALA A 313 14.66 -0.79 -8.69
N PRO A 314 13.52 -1.42 -8.92
CA PRO A 314 12.22 -1.24 -8.24
C PRO A 314 12.07 -2.14 -7.00
N TYR A 315 13.15 -2.73 -6.48
CA TYR A 315 13.09 -3.80 -5.48
C TYR A 315 13.09 -3.30 -4.05
N ARG A 316 13.79 -2.17 -3.78
CA ARG A 316 13.98 -1.70 -2.42
C ARG A 316 14.27 -0.20 -2.36
N ILE A 317 13.89 0.44 -1.24
CA ILE A 317 14.44 1.71 -0.76
C ILE A 317 15.35 1.35 0.41
N PRO A 318 16.68 1.33 0.25
CA PRO A 318 17.59 0.98 1.34
C PRO A 318 17.57 2.05 2.42
N SER A 319 17.85 1.65 3.67
CA SER A 319 18.06 2.63 4.75
C SER A 319 19.38 3.38 4.55
N PRO A 320 19.54 4.59 5.12
CA PRO A 320 20.78 5.35 4.99
C PRO A 320 22.01 4.59 5.49
N GLY A 321 21.86 3.76 6.54
CA GLY A 321 22.95 2.92 7.05
C GLY A 321 23.46 1.88 6.05
N ASN A 322 22.64 1.48 5.08
CA ASN A 322 22.96 0.49 4.04
C ASN A 322 23.22 1.12 2.66
N ALA A 323 22.95 2.41 2.48
CA ALA A 323 23.08 3.08 1.19
C ALA A 323 24.49 3.65 0.98
N PRO A 324 25.16 3.36 -0.17
CA PRO A 324 26.53 3.83 -0.44
C PRO A 324 26.71 5.34 -0.33
N VAL A 325 25.67 6.13 -0.63
CA VAL A 325 25.71 7.60 -0.60
C VAL A 325 25.98 8.15 0.81
N PHE A 326 25.60 7.43 1.87
CA PHE A 326 25.80 7.82 3.29
C PHE A 326 26.97 7.08 3.96
N GLN A 327 27.58 6.11 3.27
CA GLN A 327 28.72 5.38 3.80
C GLN A 327 30.04 6.15 3.59
N PRO A 328 31.14 5.76 4.27
CA PRO A 328 32.44 6.38 4.08
C PRO A 328 32.85 6.45 2.61
N GLY A 329 33.14 7.67 2.14
CA GLY A 329 33.44 7.94 0.73
C GLY A 329 32.22 8.29 -0.15
N GLY A 330 31.00 8.15 0.35
CA GLY A 330 29.79 8.62 -0.29
C GLY A 330 29.58 10.13 -0.19
N ALA A 331 28.72 10.68 -1.05
CA ALA A 331 28.50 12.14 -1.14
C ALA A 331 27.95 12.76 0.17
N HIS A 332 27.26 11.97 1.00
CA HIS A 332 26.66 12.40 2.28
C HIS A 332 27.23 11.66 3.48
N ALA A 333 28.50 11.17 3.37
CA ALA A 333 29.18 10.46 4.46
C ALA A 333 29.26 11.29 5.76
N ASP A 334 29.33 12.62 5.64
CA ASP A 334 29.47 13.56 6.74
C ASP A 334 28.15 14.26 7.13
N TYR A 335 26.99 13.82 6.61
CA TYR A 335 25.70 14.47 6.81
C TYR A 335 25.37 14.73 8.29
N PHE A 336 25.65 13.80 9.19
CA PHE A 336 25.45 13.96 10.64
C PHE A 336 26.68 14.44 11.41
N ALA A 337 27.89 14.41 10.82
CA ALA A 337 29.14 14.58 11.57
C ALA A 337 29.22 15.89 12.39
N GLY A 338 28.83 17.01 11.79
CA GLY A 338 28.82 18.32 12.47
C GLY A 338 27.81 18.37 13.63
N TYR A 339 26.62 17.83 13.43
CA TYR A 339 25.59 17.81 14.46
C TYR A 339 25.95 16.86 15.62
N ALA A 340 26.42 15.66 15.31
CA ALA A 340 26.91 14.72 16.32
C ALA A 340 28.04 15.32 17.15
N SER A 341 29.02 15.98 16.51
CA SER A 341 30.11 16.68 17.18
C SER A 341 29.62 17.78 18.11
N SER A 342 28.61 18.55 17.73
CA SER A 342 28.04 19.64 18.54
C SER A 342 27.37 19.17 19.82
N VAL A 343 27.00 17.88 19.89
CA VAL A 343 26.44 17.24 21.10
C VAL A 343 27.40 16.26 21.77
N GLY A 344 28.70 16.41 21.47
CA GLY A 344 29.80 15.69 22.15
C GLY A 344 30.01 14.25 21.63
N VAL A 345 29.55 13.92 20.43
CA VAL A 345 29.70 12.59 19.80
C VAL A 345 30.53 12.71 18.52
N THR A 346 31.62 11.94 18.43
CA THR A 346 32.37 11.81 17.16
C THR A 346 31.90 10.53 16.47
N ALA A 347 31.02 10.68 15.47
CA ALA A 347 30.44 9.57 14.73
C ALA A 347 30.25 9.93 13.24
N THR A 348 30.41 8.94 12.38
CA THR A 348 30.06 9.04 10.95
C THR A 348 28.54 9.00 10.76
N THR A 349 28.04 9.41 9.59
CA THR A 349 26.61 9.29 9.25
C THR A 349 26.14 7.84 9.36
N GLN A 350 26.94 6.88 8.88
CA GLN A 350 26.63 5.45 8.98
C GLN A 350 26.48 4.99 10.45
N GLU A 351 27.38 5.43 11.36
CA GLU A 351 27.28 5.09 12.78
C GLU A 351 26.07 5.75 13.46
N VAL A 352 25.70 6.96 13.06
CA VAL A 352 24.48 7.62 13.57
C VAL A 352 23.22 6.86 13.10
N THR A 353 23.07 6.62 11.82
CA THR A 353 21.87 5.96 11.27
C THR A 353 21.79 4.48 11.61
N GLY A 354 22.92 3.84 11.87
CA GLY A 354 23.01 2.45 12.32
C GLY A 354 23.11 2.28 13.84
N CYS A 355 23.07 3.36 14.63
CA CYS A 355 23.28 3.32 16.08
C CYS A 355 24.50 2.48 16.48
N ALA A 356 25.61 2.69 15.76
CA ALA A 356 26.84 1.91 15.90
C ALA A 356 27.99 2.75 16.50
N GLY A 357 29.17 2.16 16.62
CA GLY A 357 30.34 2.84 17.15
C GLY A 357 30.09 3.44 18.53
N PRO A 358 30.31 4.75 18.73
CA PRO A 358 30.12 5.42 20.01
C PRO A 358 28.65 5.48 20.49
N LEU A 359 27.68 5.18 19.62
CA LEU A 359 26.24 5.25 19.92
C LEU A 359 25.62 3.87 20.22
N ARG A 360 26.41 2.78 20.15
CA ARG A 360 25.90 1.41 20.27
C ARG A 360 25.21 1.14 21.60
N GLU A 361 25.70 1.69 22.68
CA GLU A 361 25.18 1.45 24.05
C GLU A 361 24.35 2.63 24.59
N ASP A 362 24.03 3.61 23.73
CA ASP A 362 23.27 4.80 24.12
C ASP A 362 22.06 5.02 23.22
N ALA A 363 21.02 4.25 23.47
CA ALA A 363 19.76 4.30 22.71
C ALA A 363 19.13 5.69 22.71
N ALA A 364 19.16 6.38 23.88
CA ALA A 364 18.60 7.72 24.02
C ALA A 364 19.33 8.74 23.15
N LYS A 365 20.68 8.73 23.20
CA LYS A 365 21.50 9.66 22.43
C LYS A 365 21.42 9.37 20.94
N CYS A 366 21.46 8.09 20.52
CA CYS A 366 21.29 7.71 19.11
C CYS A 366 19.97 8.21 18.56
N SER A 367 18.85 7.92 19.25
CA SER A 367 17.52 8.35 18.86
C SER A 367 17.41 9.88 18.80
N ALA A 368 17.97 10.58 19.80
CA ALA A 368 17.94 12.03 19.83
C ALA A 368 18.71 12.68 18.66
N ILE A 369 19.84 12.08 18.23
CA ILE A 369 20.58 12.56 17.05
C ILE A 369 19.81 12.30 15.77
N ASN A 370 19.29 11.08 15.56
CA ASN A 370 18.48 10.73 14.38
C ASN A 370 17.24 11.65 14.24
N ARG A 371 16.59 11.99 15.35
CA ARG A 371 15.38 12.83 15.42
C ARG A 371 15.66 14.34 15.51
N HIS A 372 16.93 14.76 15.49
CA HIS A 372 17.40 16.15 15.64
C HIS A 372 16.95 16.84 16.93
N VAL A 373 16.93 16.14 18.05
CA VAL A 373 16.57 16.73 19.37
C VAL A 373 17.72 16.67 20.39
N ALA A 374 18.91 16.17 20.01
CA ALA A 374 20.03 15.96 20.93
C ALA A 374 20.63 17.25 21.52
N GLN A 375 20.36 18.42 20.92
CA GLN A 375 20.73 19.73 21.45
C GLN A 375 19.75 20.29 22.49
N LEU A 376 18.53 19.70 22.54
CA LEU A 376 17.51 20.07 23.51
C LEU A 376 17.83 19.47 24.90
N PRO A 377 17.20 19.96 25.97
CA PRO A 377 17.24 19.27 27.27
C PRO A 377 16.80 17.81 27.14
N GLN A 378 17.47 16.89 27.80
CA GLN A 378 17.22 15.45 27.73
C GLN A 378 15.74 15.08 28.03
N SER A 379 15.07 15.84 28.88
CA SER A 379 13.63 15.67 29.17
C SER A 379 12.71 15.88 27.95
N GLN A 380 13.22 16.47 26.89
CA GLN A 380 12.49 16.71 25.63
C GLN A 380 12.82 15.71 24.51
N TRP A 381 13.77 14.79 24.74
CA TRP A 381 14.17 13.81 23.73
C TRP A 381 13.09 12.75 23.42
N SER A 382 12.07 12.66 24.28
CA SER A 382 10.94 11.75 24.13
C SER A 382 9.66 12.44 23.64
N ASP A 383 9.73 13.74 23.28
CA ASP A 383 8.56 14.49 22.78
C ASP A 383 8.46 14.40 21.24
N PRO A 384 7.53 13.59 20.68
CA PRO A 384 7.41 13.43 19.23
C PRO A 384 7.09 14.73 18.51
N SER A 385 6.48 15.69 19.20
CA SER A 385 6.15 17.00 18.62
C SER A 385 7.38 17.82 18.24
N LEU A 386 8.58 17.45 18.73
CA LEU A 386 9.85 18.13 18.47
C LEU A 386 10.72 17.41 17.42
N PHE A 387 10.35 16.19 16.99
CA PHE A 387 11.17 15.37 16.11
C PHE A 387 11.23 15.92 14.69
N TYR A 388 12.38 15.74 14.02
CA TYR A 388 12.61 16.01 12.59
C TYR A 388 12.31 17.46 12.13
N ARG A 389 12.37 18.43 13.05
CA ARG A 389 12.06 19.84 12.76
C ARG A 389 13.17 20.60 12.05
N ALA A 390 14.37 20.06 12.00
CA ALA A 390 15.52 20.67 11.35
C ALA A 390 16.50 19.61 10.83
N ALA A 391 17.33 19.99 9.86
CA ALA A 391 18.44 19.18 9.37
C ALA A 391 19.71 19.41 10.22
N PRO A 392 20.58 18.39 10.34
CA PRO A 392 20.42 17.05 9.83
C PRO A 392 19.50 16.19 10.69
N ALA A 393 18.64 15.41 10.08
CA ALA A 393 17.78 14.41 10.72
C ALA A 393 17.66 13.18 9.82
N ASN A 394 17.24 12.06 10.36
CA ASN A 394 16.99 10.85 9.58
C ASN A 394 15.63 10.95 8.87
N TYR A 395 15.60 11.64 7.73
CA TYR A 395 14.37 11.85 6.96
C TYR A 395 13.85 10.57 6.30
N TYR A 396 14.68 9.54 6.14
CA TYR A 396 14.22 8.21 5.79
C TYR A 396 13.30 7.63 6.87
N ALA A 397 13.71 7.69 8.14
CA ALA A 397 12.88 7.24 9.25
C ALA A 397 11.62 8.10 9.38
N LYS A 398 11.76 9.44 9.28
CA LYS A 398 10.62 10.36 9.28
C LYS A 398 9.55 9.97 8.27
N PHE A 399 9.94 9.66 7.02
CA PHE A 399 8.98 9.25 5.98
C PHE A 399 8.16 8.03 6.43
N TRP A 400 8.79 7.01 6.97
CA TRP A 400 8.06 5.82 7.44
C TRP A 400 7.20 6.08 8.67
N HIS A 401 7.60 7.02 9.54
CA HIS A 401 6.74 7.49 10.63
C HIS A 401 5.49 8.23 10.09
N ASP A 402 5.68 9.13 9.13
CA ASP A 402 4.57 9.90 8.56
C ASP A 402 3.53 8.98 7.85
N HIS A 403 3.96 7.82 7.35
CA HIS A 403 3.16 6.85 6.61
C HIS A 403 2.94 5.52 7.35
N GLY A 404 3.19 5.51 8.66
CA GLY A 404 2.92 4.41 9.57
C GLY A 404 1.61 4.61 10.35
N ILE A 405 1.01 3.50 10.76
CA ILE A 405 -0.14 3.49 11.68
C ILE A 405 0.27 4.21 12.96
N ASP A 406 -0.54 5.17 13.42
CA ASP A 406 -0.31 6.01 14.60
C ASP A 406 1.06 6.74 14.56
N HIS A 407 1.59 7.02 13.37
CA HIS A 407 2.90 7.62 13.15
C HIS A 407 4.06 6.83 13.79
N ARG A 408 3.93 5.50 13.87
CA ARG A 408 4.94 4.59 14.39
C ARG A 408 5.64 3.83 13.28
N ALA A 409 6.97 3.82 13.32
CA ALA A 409 7.81 3.05 12.41
C ALA A 409 9.08 2.58 13.11
N TYR A 410 9.80 1.61 12.54
CA TYR A 410 11.11 1.18 13.02
C TYR A 410 12.15 1.48 11.94
N GLY A 411 12.49 2.78 11.78
CA GLY A 411 13.30 3.31 10.68
C GLY A 411 14.81 3.26 10.92
N PHE A 412 15.26 3.08 12.16
CA PHE A 412 16.68 2.91 12.56
C PHE A 412 16.77 2.09 13.85
N PRO A 413 17.93 1.49 14.19
CA PRO A 413 18.12 0.84 15.49
C PRO A 413 17.83 1.82 16.62
N TYR A 414 17.17 1.36 17.70
CA TYR A 414 16.67 2.19 18.81
C TYR A 414 15.56 3.19 18.46
N ASP A 415 14.86 2.99 17.34
CA ASP A 415 13.66 3.79 17.05
C ASP A 415 12.47 3.41 17.97
N ASP A 416 12.63 2.35 18.76
CA ASP A 416 11.77 1.96 19.89
C ASP A 416 11.91 2.87 21.10
N TYR A 417 13.00 3.65 21.20
CA TYR A 417 13.14 4.64 22.27
C TYR A 417 11.97 5.63 22.26
N ALA A 418 11.35 5.84 23.43
CA ALA A 418 10.16 6.66 23.61
C ALA A 418 8.90 6.12 22.90
N ASP A 419 8.80 4.80 22.74
CA ASP A 419 7.61 4.10 22.19
C ASP A 419 7.20 4.57 20.78
N GLN A 420 8.19 4.81 19.91
CA GLN A 420 7.94 5.31 18.56
C GLN A 420 7.93 4.23 17.46
N SER A 421 8.38 3.01 17.80
CA SER A 421 8.49 1.94 16.79
C SER A 421 7.16 1.26 16.46
N SER A 422 7.13 0.63 15.28
CA SER A 422 6.05 -0.27 14.85
C SER A 422 6.16 -1.64 15.53
N PHE A 423 6.18 -1.65 16.86
CA PHE A 423 6.32 -2.82 17.71
C PHE A 423 5.01 -3.12 18.45
N VAL A 424 4.64 -4.40 18.50
CA VAL A 424 3.53 -4.91 19.32
C VAL A 424 4.02 -5.97 20.26
N SER A 425 3.53 -5.94 21.51
CA SER A 425 3.83 -6.93 22.53
C SER A 425 2.63 -7.09 23.45
N HIS A 426 2.17 -8.34 23.65
CA HIS A 426 1.11 -8.61 24.60
C HIS A 426 1.15 -10.08 25.08
N GLY A 427 0.68 -10.28 26.31
CA GLY A 427 0.46 -11.61 26.89
C GLY A 427 -0.82 -12.26 26.34
N ASP A 428 -0.97 -13.57 26.58
CA ASP A 428 -2.15 -14.37 26.21
C ASP A 428 -2.60 -14.13 24.74
N PRO A 429 -1.64 -14.18 23.75
CA PRO A 429 -1.94 -13.87 22.35
C PRO A 429 -2.84 -14.94 21.73
N GLN A 430 -3.81 -14.53 20.94
CA GLN A 430 -4.73 -15.42 20.25
C GLN A 430 -4.34 -15.60 18.78
N TYR A 431 -4.16 -14.50 18.05
CA TYR A 431 -3.70 -14.53 16.66
C TYR A 431 -2.91 -13.28 16.28
N LEU A 432 -2.06 -13.48 15.28
CA LEU A 432 -1.36 -12.40 14.56
C LEU A 432 -1.80 -12.40 13.11
N LEU A 433 -2.27 -11.25 12.61
CA LEU A 433 -2.47 -11.00 11.19
C LEU A 433 -1.25 -10.29 10.63
N VAL A 434 -0.77 -10.74 9.47
CA VAL A 434 0.33 -10.10 8.74
C VAL A 434 -0.17 -9.72 7.36
N ALA A 435 -0.35 -8.43 7.11
CA ALA A 435 -0.70 -7.91 5.80
C ALA A 435 0.56 -7.72 4.95
N VAL A 436 0.55 -8.28 3.73
CA VAL A 436 1.64 -8.17 2.75
C VAL A 436 1.12 -7.44 1.53
N GLY A 437 1.68 -6.25 1.24
CA GLY A 437 1.29 -5.37 0.15
C GLY A 437 2.37 -5.23 -0.94
N TRP A 438 1.98 -4.60 -2.07
CA TRP A 438 2.83 -4.34 -3.22
C TRP A 438 3.23 -2.88 -3.33
#